data_e1f18c4c5e489ae9f7dc06edadd83350
#
_entry.id   e1f18c4c5e489ae9f7dc06edadd83350
#
_cell.length_a   1.000
_cell.length_b   1.000
_cell.length_c   1.000
_cell.angle_alpha   90.00
_cell.angle_beta   90.00
_cell.angle_gamma   90.00
#
_symmetry.space_group_name_H-M   'P 1'
#
loop_
_entity.id
_entity.type
_entity.pdbx_description
1 polymer ?
#
loop_
_entity_poly.entity_id
_entity_poly.type
_entity_poly.pdbx_seq_one_letter_code
_entity_poly.pdbx_strand_id
1 'polypeptide(L)'
;MRKDLRHEIEARLYKYATDQEEGKAWQAIIEAALKELSPQQLQLFNLRYRDKRTEKEICRKLHIERSTYYSWISDIVQDVAILAAYYRMIKPE
;
A
#
# COMPACT_ATOMS: atom_id res chain seq x y z
N MET A 1 -10.49 -9.89 -3.11
CA MET A 1 -10.82 -8.56 -2.51
C MET A 1 -11.69 -7.78 -3.48
N ARG A 2 -12.70 -7.12 -2.96
CA ARG A 2 -13.59 -6.32 -3.79
C ARG A 2 -12.84 -5.10 -4.34
N LYS A 3 -13.20 -4.72 -5.55
CA LYS A 3 -12.54 -3.65 -6.28
C LYS A 3 -12.65 -2.28 -5.58
N ASP A 4 -13.82 -1.95 -5.06
CA ASP A 4 -14.05 -0.70 -4.35
C ASP A 4 -13.29 -0.64 -3.02
N LEU A 5 -13.18 -1.77 -2.31
CA LEU A 5 -12.37 -1.84 -1.10
C LEU A 5 -10.89 -1.62 -1.42
N ARG A 6 -10.40 -2.21 -2.50
CA ARG A 6 -9.02 -2.01 -2.94
C ARG A 6 -8.75 -0.54 -3.25
N HIS A 7 -9.67 0.12 -3.95
CA HIS A 7 -9.54 1.55 -4.27
C HIS A 7 -9.52 2.40 -3.00
N GLU A 8 -10.35 2.08 -2.03
CA GLU A 8 -10.38 2.80 -0.75
C GLU A 8 -9.04 2.69 -0.02
N ILE A 9 -8.49 1.48 0.05
CA ILE A 9 -7.21 1.26 0.71
C ILE A 9 -6.10 1.98 -0.02
N GLU A 10 -6.04 1.90 -1.35
CA GLU A 10 -5.02 2.60 -2.12
C GLU A 10 -5.11 4.11 -1.92
N ALA A 11 -6.33 4.66 -1.86
CA ALA A 11 -6.51 6.08 -1.58
C ALA A 11 -5.92 6.46 -0.22
N ARG A 12 -6.10 5.61 0.79
CA ARG A 12 -5.49 5.82 2.11
C ARG A 12 -3.98 5.76 2.07
N LEU A 13 -3.42 4.84 1.27
CA LEU A 13 -1.98 4.73 1.11
C LEU A 13 -1.38 5.99 0.46
N TYR A 14 -2.06 6.56 -0.54
CA TYR A 14 -1.63 7.82 -1.15
C TYR A 14 -1.66 8.97 -0.14
N LYS A 15 -2.71 9.06 0.65
CA LYS A 15 -2.83 10.09 1.68
C LYS A 15 -1.72 9.98 2.72
N TYR A 16 -1.46 8.76 3.19
CA TYR A 16 -0.40 8.52 4.15
C TYR A 16 0.97 8.93 3.59
N ALA A 17 1.27 8.49 2.38
CA ALA A 17 2.58 8.72 1.77
C ALA A 17 2.85 10.21 1.48
N THR A 18 1.78 11.02 1.34
CA THR A 18 1.89 12.46 1.06
C THR A 18 1.55 13.31 2.29
N ASP A 19 1.56 12.72 3.49
CA ASP A 19 1.26 13.38 4.75
C ASP A 19 -0.12 14.03 4.79
N GLN A 20 -1.09 13.45 4.08
CA GLN A 20 -2.47 13.94 4.03
C GLN A 20 -3.43 13.06 4.81
N GLU A 21 -2.94 12.02 5.49
CA GLU A 21 -3.80 11.12 6.25
C GLU A 21 -4.26 11.79 7.54
N GLU A 22 -5.58 11.86 7.73
CA GLU A 22 -6.19 12.54 8.87
C GLU A 22 -6.49 11.62 10.04
N GLY A 23 -6.63 10.32 9.79
CA GLY A 23 -7.02 9.36 10.81
C GLY A 23 -5.83 8.70 11.48
N LYS A 24 -5.68 8.89 12.79
CA LYS A 24 -4.59 8.25 13.55
C LYS A 24 -4.67 6.72 13.50
N ALA A 25 -5.89 6.18 13.49
CA ALA A 25 -6.08 4.73 13.42
C ALA A 25 -5.57 4.18 12.08
N TRP A 26 -5.91 4.83 10.97
CA TRP A 26 -5.41 4.43 9.67
C TRP A 26 -3.90 4.58 9.57
N GLN A 27 -3.37 5.64 10.11
CA GLN A 27 -1.93 5.86 10.15
C GLN A 27 -1.21 4.72 10.86
N ALA A 28 -1.70 4.32 12.02
CA ALA A 28 -1.12 3.23 12.80
C ALA A 28 -1.20 1.89 12.04
N ILE A 29 -2.33 1.63 11.38
CA ILE A 29 -2.51 0.41 10.58
C ILE A 29 -1.51 0.36 9.43
N ILE A 30 -1.38 1.45 8.70
CA ILE A 30 -0.47 1.52 7.56
C ILE A 30 0.99 1.38 8.03
N GLU A 31 1.37 2.06 9.10
CA GLU A 31 2.72 1.94 9.66
C GLU A 31 3.04 0.52 10.08
N ALA A 32 2.09 -0.17 10.69
CA ALA A 32 2.27 -1.57 11.07
C ALA A 32 2.49 -2.47 9.86
N ALA A 33 1.74 -2.24 8.78
CA ALA A 33 1.91 -2.99 7.53
C ALA A 33 3.28 -2.70 6.89
N LEU A 34 3.72 -1.45 6.91
CA LEU A 34 5.00 -1.07 6.30
C LEU A 34 6.20 -1.68 7.02
N LYS A 35 6.10 -1.93 8.32
CA LYS A 35 7.18 -2.56 9.08
C LYS A 35 7.50 -3.97 8.61
N GLU A 36 6.55 -4.63 7.99
CA GLU A 36 6.73 -6.01 7.49
C GLU A 36 7.31 -6.07 6.09
N LEU A 37 7.49 -4.92 5.44
CA LEU A 37 8.00 -4.88 4.07
C LEU A 37 9.52 -5.02 4.03
N SER A 38 10.01 -5.70 2.98
CA SER A 38 11.44 -5.70 2.68
C SER A 38 11.88 -4.30 2.25
N PRO A 39 13.19 -3.99 2.27
CA PRO A 39 13.68 -2.70 1.79
C PRO A 39 13.24 -2.37 0.36
N GLN A 40 13.22 -3.37 -0.54
CA GLN A 40 12.79 -3.15 -1.92
C GLN A 40 11.29 -2.87 -2.02
N GLN A 41 10.48 -3.58 -1.23
CA GLN A 41 9.04 -3.34 -1.19
C GLN A 41 8.75 -1.95 -0.63
N LEU A 42 9.50 -1.52 0.35
CA LEU A 42 9.35 -0.16 0.89
C LEU A 42 9.73 0.90 -0.14
N GLN A 43 10.78 0.65 -0.92
CA GLN A 43 11.14 1.54 -2.03
C GLN A 43 10.00 1.62 -3.06
N LEU A 44 9.40 0.47 -3.39
CA LEU A 44 8.25 0.45 -4.31
C LEU A 44 7.09 1.27 -3.75
N PHE A 45 6.79 1.11 -2.46
CA PHE A 45 5.73 1.88 -1.80
C PHE A 45 5.97 3.37 -1.96
N ASN A 46 7.18 3.83 -1.65
CA ASN A 46 7.52 5.25 -1.75
C ASN A 46 7.45 5.76 -3.18
N LEU A 47 7.96 4.99 -4.14
CA LEU A 47 7.95 5.39 -5.54
C LEU A 47 6.52 5.48 -6.09
N ARG A 48 5.65 4.54 -5.71
CA ARG A 48 4.28 4.53 -6.21
C ARG A 48 3.40 5.56 -5.51
N TYR A 49 3.40 5.58 -4.19
CA TYR A 49 2.40 6.34 -3.44
C TYR A 49 2.86 7.74 -3.06
N ARG A 50 4.11 7.93 -2.75
CA ARG A 50 4.65 9.25 -2.44
C ARG A 50 5.06 10.01 -3.69
N ASP A 51 5.86 9.37 -4.55
CA ASP A 51 6.45 10.03 -5.73
C ASP A 51 5.59 9.90 -6.98
N LYS A 52 4.55 9.06 -6.91
CA LYS A 52 3.57 8.84 -7.99
C LYS A 52 4.22 8.47 -9.32
N ARG A 53 5.26 7.64 -9.25
CA ARG A 53 5.94 7.14 -10.45
C ARG A 53 5.09 6.09 -11.15
N THR A 54 5.31 5.93 -12.45
CA THR A 54 4.61 4.91 -13.22
C THR A 54 5.16 3.52 -12.93
N GLU A 55 4.35 2.50 -13.22
CA GLU A 55 4.78 1.11 -13.13
C GLU A 55 6.07 0.88 -13.89
N LYS A 56 6.15 1.39 -15.11
CA LYS A 56 7.32 1.19 -15.98
C LYS A 56 8.59 1.77 -15.36
N GLU A 57 8.50 2.97 -14.81
CA GLU A 57 9.63 3.61 -14.14
C GLU A 57 10.06 2.83 -12.89
N ILE A 58 9.12 2.37 -12.10
CA ILE A 58 9.39 1.63 -10.87
C ILE A 58 10.04 0.29 -11.17
N CYS A 59 9.50 -0.45 -12.13
CA CYS A 59 10.06 -1.73 -12.53
C CYS A 59 11.50 -1.58 -13.03
N ARG A 60 11.76 -0.54 -13.80
CA ARG A 60 13.10 -0.26 -14.28
C ARG A 60 14.06 0.08 -13.15
N LYS A 61 13.62 0.93 -12.24
CA LYS A 61 14.47 1.39 -11.13
C LYS A 61 14.80 0.26 -10.16
N LEU A 62 13.85 -0.59 -9.86
CA LEU A 62 14.03 -1.67 -8.89
C LEU A 62 14.50 -2.98 -9.53
N HIS A 63 14.62 -3.01 -10.86
CA HIS A 63 15.02 -4.20 -11.60
C HIS A 63 14.09 -5.40 -11.32
N ILE A 64 12.79 -5.14 -11.33
CA ILE A 64 11.77 -6.16 -11.11
C ILE A 64 10.86 -6.27 -12.34
N GLU A 65 10.24 -7.45 -12.48
CA GLU A 65 9.27 -7.69 -13.53
C GLU A 65 7.91 -7.11 -13.15
N ARG A 66 7.08 -6.91 -14.16
CA ARG A 66 5.72 -6.40 -13.99
C ARG A 66 4.89 -7.28 -13.06
N SER A 67 5.03 -8.60 -13.19
CA SER A 67 4.32 -9.54 -12.31
C SER A 67 4.71 -9.38 -10.85
N THR A 68 6.00 -9.18 -10.59
CA THR A 68 6.51 -8.94 -9.24
C THR A 68 5.97 -7.61 -8.70
N TYR A 69 5.94 -6.58 -9.53
CA TYR A 69 5.38 -5.28 -9.16
C TYR A 69 3.93 -5.42 -8.67
N TYR A 70 3.07 -6.07 -9.46
CA TYR A 70 1.66 -6.23 -9.09
C TYR A 70 1.47 -7.15 -7.89
N SER A 71 2.31 -8.19 -7.77
CA SER A 71 2.28 -9.07 -6.61
C SER A 71 2.59 -8.30 -5.33
N TRP A 72 3.61 -7.45 -5.35
CA TRP A 72 3.98 -6.66 -4.18
C TRP A 72 2.91 -5.63 -3.81
N ILE A 73 2.31 -4.97 -4.82
CA ILE A 73 1.20 -4.04 -4.57
C ILE A 73 0.02 -4.77 -3.92
N SER A 74 -0.34 -5.95 -4.46
CA SER A 74 -1.41 -6.76 -3.89
C SER A 74 -1.12 -7.15 -2.45
N ASP A 75 0.11 -7.54 -2.14
CA ASP A 75 0.50 -7.92 -0.80
C ASP A 75 0.36 -6.75 0.18
N ILE A 76 0.81 -5.57 -0.23
CA ILE A 76 0.71 -4.36 0.61
C ILE A 76 -0.76 -4.03 0.88
N VAL A 77 -1.57 -4.00 -0.17
CA VAL A 77 -3.00 -3.68 -0.04
C VAL A 77 -3.70 -4.71 0.84
N GLN A 78 -3.39 -5.98 0.64
CA GLN A 78 -4.02 -7.06 1.40
C GLN A 78 -3.63 -7.02 2.87
N ASP A 79 -2.36 -6.75 3.18
CA ASP A 79 -1.91 -6.63 4.58
C ASP A 79 -2.63 -5.49 5.29
N VAL A 80 -2.77 -4.35 4.63
CA VAL A 80 -3.50 -3.21 5.19
C VAL A 80 -4.98 -3.59 5.37
N ALA A 81 -5.58 -4.29 4.41
CA ALA A 81 -6.97 -4.71 4.51
C ALA A 81 -7.20 -5.64 5.70
N ILE A 82 -6.29 -6.59 5.91
CA ILE A 82 -6.40 -7.54 7.03
C ILE A 82 -6.34 -6.78 8.36
N LEU A 83 -5.40 -5.86 8.51
CA LEU A 83 -5.28 -5.07 9.74
C LEU A 83 -6.48 -4.15 9.93
N ALA A 84 -6.96 -3.54 8.85
CA ALA A 84 -8.13 -2.66 8.93
C ALA A 84 -9.39 -3.44 9.33
N ALA A 85 -9.56 -4.66 8.83
CA ALA A 85 -10.67 -5.52 9.22
C ALA A 85 -10.54 -5.95 10.69
N TYR A 86 -9.34 -6.29 11.13
CA TYR A 86 -9.06 -6.66 12.51
C TYR A 86 -9.45 -5.54 13.47
N TYR A 87 -9.12 -4.31 13.12
CA TYR A 87 -9.46 -3.14 13.94
C TYR A 87 -10.84 -2.57 13.62
N ARG A 88 -11.64 -3.26 12.82
CA ARG A 88 -13.01 -2.90 12.45
C ARG A 88 -13.12 -1.54 11.75
N MET A 89 -12.08 -1.16 11.03
CA MET A 89 -12.11 0.06 10.22
C MET A 89 -12.85 -0.16 8.90
N ILE A 90 -12.94 -1.42 8.46
CA ILE A 90 -13.69 -1.85 7.28
C ILE A 90 -14.42 -3.15 7.62
N LYS A 91 -15.43 -3.49 6.81
CA LYS A 91 -16.14 -4.76 6.98
C LYS A 91 -15.30 -5.89 6.36
N PRO A 92 -15.11 -7.02 7.07
CA PRO A 92 -14.43 -8.17 6.48
C PRO A 92 -15.25 -8.78 5.36
N GLU A 93 -14.58 -9.32 4.39
CA GLU A 93 -15.23 -10.03 3.28
C GLU A 93 -15.69 -11.40 3.68
#